data_9a1fc6e2ae1c22032d4b7d8e4816775a
#
_entry.id   9a1fc6e2ae1c22032d4b7d8e4816775a
#
_cell.length_a   1.000
_cell.length_b   1.000
_cell.length_c   1.000
_cell.angle_alpha   90.00
_cell.angle_beta   90.00
_cell.angle_gamma   90.00
#
_symmetry.space_group_name_H-M   'P 1'
#
loop_
_entity.id
_entity.type
_entity.pdbx_description
1 polymer ?
#
loop_
_entity_poly.entity_id
_entity_poly.type
_entity_poly.pdbx_seq_one_letter_code
_entity_poly.pdbx_strand_id
1 'polypeptide(L)'
;MALDNATTTKALQLGCGVISTVGDVFAQQFAGRKAIIVADKTTWHVAGAKVAEILARDGIATCEPYIFDEPEMHAEWKYIDRLDAVLAQTDAVAIAVGSGTINDTTKLCSAHQQRPYMVVATAASMDGYVASGASITKDGKKQTFACPAPQAVVADVDIIAGAPEAMTASGYGDLFAKVPAGADWIVADVLGVEPIDPTPWDIVQGGLHDALSDPAACRKGDPKALQALAEGLMLGGFAMQAYPRSSRPASGAEHQISHMLNMDHFVMANGQAPSHGFQVSIGTIVSLFFYEQLLQTDFSALDIDALVNRWPSLEEQKKASLEMFRDSDFPTFAAGEIEAKYSSPEELRRHFEVMRDRQDELKCRLRKQLLTVDQAI
;
A
#
# COMPACT_ATOMS: atom_id res chain seq x y z
N MET A 1 9.76 17.92 -0.69
CA MET A 1 10.22 17.06 0.43
C MET A 1 10.03 15.58 0.14
N ALA A 2 8.79 15.05 -0.10
CA ALA A 2 8.62 13.61 -0.35
C ALA A 2 9.32 13.13 -1.63
N LEU A 3 9.14 13.85 -2.74
CA LEU A 3 9.78 13.54 -4.01
C LEU A 3 11.33 13.65 -3.94
N ASP A 4 11.86 14.56 -3.15
CA ASP A 4 13.31 14.74 -2.98
C ASP A 4 13.97 13.56 -2.26
N ASN A 5 13.20 12.83 -1.47
CA ASN A 5 13.64 11.62 -0.76
C ASN A 5 13.32 10.33 -1.53
N ALA A 6 12.63 10.43 -2.67
CA ALA A 6 12.30 9.26 -3.48
C ALA A 6 13.55 8.72 -4.21
N THR A 7 13.78 7.42 -4.10
CA THR A 7 14.94 6.78 -4.75
C THR A 7 14.75 6.62 -6.25
N THR A 8 13.54 6.34 -6.71
CA THR A 8 13.21 6.01 -8.11
C THR A 8 12.40 7.09 -8.80
N THR A 9 11.32 7.57 -8.17
CA THR A 9 10.40 8.53 -8.77
C THR A 9 11.04 9.91 -8.86
N LYS A 10 10.98 10.53 -10.05
CA LYS A 10 11.62 11.82 -10.37
C LYS A 10 10.62 12.91 -10.75
N ALA A 11 9.40 12.53 -11.14
CA ALA A 11 8.34 13.47 -11.53
C ALA A 11 6.99 13.01 -11.01
N LEU A 12 6.23 13.96 -10.46
CA LEU A 12 4.85 13.81 -10.04
C LEU A 12 4.05 15.02 -10.49
N GLN A 13 2.95 14.77 -11.20
CA GLN A 13 1.90 15.75 -11.48
C GLN A 13 0.61 15.27 -10.82
N LEU A 14 0.09 16.02 -9.87
CA LEU A 14 -1.15 15.72 -9.16
C LEU A 14 -2.02 16.98 -9.10
N GLY A 15 -3.24 16.89 -9.57
CA GLY A 15 -4.21 18.01 -9.59
C GLY A 15 -5.25 17.84 -10.69
N CYS A 16 -6.15 18.82 -10.84
CA CYS A 16 -7.16 18.83 -11.91
C CYS A 16 -6.52 19.19 -13.26
N GLY A 17 -6.91 18.51 -14.34
CA GLY A 17 -6.48 18.78 -15.71
C GLY A 17 -5.01 18.46 -16.01
N VAL A 18 -4.29 17.84 -15.08
CA VAL A 18 -2.83 17.57 -15.25
C VAL A 18 -2.54 16.47 -16.27
N ILE A 19 -3.52 15.73 -16.74
CA ILE A 19 -3.34 14.75 -17.83
C ILE A 19 -2.74 15.40 -19.08
N SER A 20 -3.02 16.67 -19.30
CA SER A 20 -2.47 17.45 -20.43
C SER A 20 -0.93 17.54 -20.41
N THR A 21 -0.29 17.29 -19.28
CA THR A 21 1.17 17.34 -19.08
C THR A 21 1.88 16.03 -19.40
N VAL A 22 1.14 14.94 -19.72
CA VAL A 22 1.71 13.60 -19.92
C VAL A 22 2.84 13.61 -20.95
N GLY A 23 2.68 14.33 -22.08
CA GLY A 23 3.69 14.42 -23.12
C GLY A 23 4.96 15.14 -22.65
N ASP A 24 4.81 16.28 -21.97
CA ASP A 24 5.93 17.03 -21.39
C ASP A 24 6.69 16.21 -20.35
N VAL A 25 5.97 15.55 -19.44
CA VAL A 25 6.56 14.69 -18.41
C VAL A 25 7.31 13.52 -19.06
N PHE A 26 6.72 12.88 -20.08
CA PHE A 26 7.37 11.79 -20.79
C PHE A 26 8.65 12.27 -21.51
N ALA A 27 8.57 13.38 -22.24
CA ALA A 27 9.73 13.96 -22.95
C ALA A 27 10.88 14.32 -22.01
N GLN A 28 10.57 14.86 -20.83
CA GLN A 28 11.56 15.22 -19.81
C GLN A 28 12.21 14.00 -19.15
N GLN A 29 11.41 12.98 -18.83
CA GLN A 29 11.89 11.84 -18.06
C GLN A 29 12.48 10.73 -18.95
N PHE A 30 12.07 10.64 -20.22
CA PHE A 30 12.41 9.53 -21.12
C PHE A 30 12.86 10.06 -22.50
N ALA A 31 13.69 11.10 -22.50
CA ALA A 31 14.12 11.79 -23.72
C ALA A 31 14.57 10.82 -24.82
N GLY A 32 14.01 10.99 -26.03
CA GLY A 32 14.35 10.20 -27.20
C GLY A 32 13.81 8.75 -27.21
N ARG A 33 13.06 8.34 -26.19
CA ARG A 33 12.45 7.01 -26.13
C ARG A 33 11.06 7.01 -26.75
N LYS A 34 10.67 5.83 -27.26
CA LYS A 34 9.27 5.57 -27.67
C LYS A 34 8.44 5.24 -26.44
N ALA A 35 7.14 5.51 -26.51
CA ALA A 35 6.18 5.10 -25.51
C ALA A 35 5.36 3.88 -25.97
N ILE A 36 4.96 3.03 -25.05
CA ILE A 36 3.91 2.02 -25.22
C ILE A 36 2.88 2.17 -24.11
N ILE A 37 1.64 2.44 -24.46
CA ILE A 37 0.55 2.55 -23.48
C ILE A 37 0.11 1.13 -23.10
N VAL A 38 -0.03 0.87 -21.81
CA VAL A 38 -0.56 -0.37 -21.24
C VAL A 38 -1.82 -0.03 -20.45
N ALA A 39 -2.95 -0.61 -20.84
CA ALA A 39 -4.26 -0.37 -20.24
C ALA A 39 -5.14 -1.63 -20.30
N ASP A 40 -6.28 -1.64 -19.63
CA ASP A 40 -7.42 -2.49 -19.96
C ASP A 40 -8.47 -1.72 -20.80
N LYS A 41 -9.51 -2.39 -21.24
CA LYS A 41 -10.56 -1.74 -22.06
C LYS A 41 -11.21 -0.55 -21.36
N THR A 42 -11.44 -0.66 -20.06
CA THR A 42 -12.07 0.41 -19.25
C THR A 42 -11.14 1.60 -19.13
N THR A 43 -9.90 1.38 -18.70
CA THR A 43 -8.93 2.46 -18.48
C THR A 43 -8.42 3.07 -19.78
N TRP A 44 -8.46 2.30 -20.88
CA TRP A 44 -8.25 2.85 -22.22
C TRP A 44 -9.31 3.92 -22.55
N HIS A 45 -10.60 3.65 -22.33
CA HIS A 45 -11.66 4.62 -22.57
C HIS A 45 -11.63 5.79 -21.58
N VAL A 46 -11.25 5.54 -20.32
CA VAL A 46 -11.20 6.57 -19.27
C VAL A 46 -10.07 7.58 -19.53
N ALA A 47 -8.89 7.11 -19.88
CA ALA A 47 -7.69 7.96 -20.00
C ALA A 47 -6.74 7.54 -21.15
N GLY A 48 -6.65 6.26 -21.51
CA GLY A 48 -5.64 5.73 -22.42
C GLY A 48 -5.70 6.38 -23.79
N ALA A 49 -6.87 6.51 -24.40
CA ALA A 49 -7.07 7.17 -25.69
C ALA A 49 -6.62 8.65 -25.62
N LYS A 50 -6.92 9.34 -24.53
CA LYS A 50 -6.49 10.73 -24.31
C LYS A 50 -4.98 10.86 -24.19
N VAL A 51 -4.35 9.93 -23.47
CA VAL A 51 -2.88 9.85 -23.38
C VAL A 51 -2.27 9.64 -24.77
N ALA A 52 -2.83 8.75 -25.60
CA ALA A 52 -2.36 8.53 -26.98
C ALA A 52 -2.45 9.80 -27.84
N GLU A 53 -3.58 10.54 -27.75
CA GLU A 53 -3.75 11.83 -28.46
C GLU A 53 -2.69 12.86 -28.01
N ILE A 54 -2.43 12.96 -26.70
CA ILE A 54 -1.44 13.90 -26.15
C ILE A 54 -0.03 13.55 -26.63
N LEU A 55 0.36 12.29 -26.57
CA LEU A 55 1.66 11.84 -27.05
C LEU A 55 1.84 12.13 -28.55
N ALA A 56 0.82 11.88 -29.35
CA ALA A 56 0.84 12.18 -30.78
C ALA A 56 0.93 13.70 -31.06
N ARG A 57 0.14 14.52 -30.36
CA ARG A 57 0.20 15.99 -30.42
C ARG A 57 1.60 16.53 -30.11
N ASP A 58 2.26 15.96 -29.10
CA ASP A 58 3.55 16.42 -28.61
C ASP A 58 4.73 15.76 -29.34
N GLY A 59 4.44 14.99 -30.41
CA GLY A 59 5.45 14.38 -31.28
C GLY A 59 6.23 13.23 -30.64
N ILE A 60 5.70 12.62 -29.59
CA ILE A 60 6.28 11.45 -28.94
C ILE A 60 6.00 10.22 -29.82
N ALA A 61 7.05 9.51 -30.22
CA ALA A 61 6.91 8.26 -30.95
C ALA A 61 6.29 7.17 -30.07
N THR A 62 5.26 6.48 -30.56
CA THR A 62 4.56 5.42 -29.84
C THR A 62 4.62 4.09 -30.57
N CYS A 63 4.58 3.00 -29.83
CA CYS A 63 4.21 1.67 -30.30
C CYS A 63 2.69 1.52 -30.26
N GLU A 64 2.16 0.47 -30.91
CA GLU A 64 0.76 0.08 -30.75
C GLU A 64 0.45 -0.14 -29.28
N PRO A 65 -0.63 0.44 -28.72
CA PRO A 65 -1.01 0.25 -27.33
C PRO A 65 -1.29 -1.22 -27.03
N TYR A 66 -0.86 -1.69 -25.85
CA TYR A 66 -1.22 -3.00 -25.36
C TYR A 66 -2.44 -2.88 -24.43
N ILE A 67 -3.57 -3.40 -24.87
CA ILE A 67 -4.84 -3.33 -24.15
C ILE A 67 -5.25 -4.75 -23.74
N PHE A 68 -5.31 -4.99 -22.44
CA PHE A 68 -5.88 -6.22 -21.90
C PHE A 68 -7.38 -6.27 -22.21
N ASP A 69 -7.88 -7.40 -22.71
CA ASP A 69 -9.24 -7.55 -23.20
C ASP A 69 -10.17 -8.32 -22.26
N GLU A 70 -9.67 -8.76 -21.13
CA GLU A 70 -10.44 -9.43 -20.09
C GLU A 70 -11.45 -8.48 -19.44
N PRO A 71 -12.70 -8.94 -19.18
CA PRO A 71 -13.73 -8.12 -18.55
C PRO A 71 -13.43 -7.79 -17.08
N GLU A 72 -12.77 -8.71 -16.37
CA GLU A 72 -12.31 -8.55 -15.00
C GLU A 72 -10.85 -9.00 -14.91
N MET A 73 -9.96 -8.06 -14.65
CA MET A 73 -8.54 -8.29 -14.56
C MET A 73 -8.04 -8.11 -13.13
N HIS A 74 -7.36 -9.13 -12.62
CA HIS A 74 -6.61 -9.06 -11.37
C HIS A 74 -5.11 -9.16 -11.66
N ALA A 75 -4.27 -8.70 -10.76
CA ALA A 75 -2.82 -8.79 -10.92
C ALA A 75 -2.33 -10.25 -10.76
N GLU A 76 -2.36 -11.00 -11.83
CA GLU A 76 -2.02 -12.43 -11.91
C GLU A 76 -0.84 -12.68 -12.84
N TRP A 77 -0.07 -13.73 -12.56
CA TRP A 77 1.14 -14.07 -13.30
C TRP A 77 0.91 -14.29 -14.81
N LYS A 78 -0.24 -14.85 -15.19
CA LYS A 78 -0.59 -15.04 -16.62
C LYS A 78 -0.56 -13.75 -17.45
N TYR A 79 -0.84 -12.60 -16.82
CA TYR A 79 -0.79 -11.29 -17.47
C TYR A 79 0.64 -10.75 -17.52
N ILE A 80 1.48 -11.11 -16.54
CA ILE A 80 2.91 -10.82 -16.57
C ILE A 80 3.56 -11.49 -17.79
N ASP A 81 3.34 -12.80 -17.98
CA ASP A 81 3.91 -13.54 -19.11
C ASP A 81 3.50 -12.94 -20.48
N ARG A 82 2.24 -12.51 -20.60
CA ARG A 82 1.72 -11.88 -21.83
C ARG A 82 2.35 -10.51 -22.09
N LEU A 83 2.40 -9.65 -21.10
CA LEU A 83 2.95 -8.29 -21.25
C LEU A 83 4.47 -8.34 -21.42
N ASP A 84 5.17 -9.21 -20.73
CA ASP A 84 6.62 -9.43 -20.89
C ASP A 84 6.96 -9.80 -22.33
N ALA A 85 6.20 -10.72 -22.95
CA ALA A 85 6.40 -11.10 -24.32
C ALA A 85 6.25 -9.92 -25.32
N VAL A 86 5.34 -8.98 -25.03
CA VAL A 86 5.16 -7.76 -25.83
C VAL A 86 6.30 -6.77 -25.60
N LEU A 87 6.63 -6.50 -24.33
CA LEU A 87 7.67 -5.53 -24.00
C LEU A 87 9.07 -5.99 -24.44
N ALA A 88 9.31 -7.29 -24.52
CA ALA A 88 10.57 -7.85 -25.04
C ALA A 88 10.80 -7.56 -26.55
N GLN A 89 9.73 -7.27 -27.31
CA GLN A 89 9.82 -7.00 -28.76
C GLN A 89 10.08 -5.53 -29.09
N THR A 90 10.15 -4.65 -28.10
CA THR A 90 10.36 -3.21 -28.28
C THR A 90 11.33 -2.68 -27.23
N ASP A 91 11.91 -1.51 -27.50
CA ASP A 91 12.69 -0.73 -26.54
C ASP A 91 11.86 0.40 -25.89
N ALA A 92 10.56 0.47 -26.18
CA ALA A 92 9.66 1.49 -25.68
C ALA A 92 9.58 1.51 -24.14
N VAL A 93 9.33 2.69 -23.57
CA VAL A 93 9.00 2.87 -22.17
C VAL A 93 7.49 2.69 -21.99
N ALA A 94 7.10 1.84 -21.05
CA ALA A 94 5.69 1.61 -20.77
C ALA A 94 5.07 2.79 -20.00
N ILE A 95 3.85 3.16 -20.38
CA ILE A 95 2.96 4.05 -19.64
C ILE A 95 1.78 3.22 -19.16
N ALA A 96 1.77 2.90 -17.89
CA ALA A 96 0.64 2.23 -17.23
C ALA A 96 -0.52 3.23 -17.09
N VAL A 97 -1.61 3.02 -17.80
CA VAL A 97 -2.82 3.84 -17.65
C VAL A 97 -3.88 3.00 -16.96
N GLY A 98 -4.05 3.21 -15.65
CA GLY A 98 -4.96 2.37 -14.87
C GLY A 98 -4.84 2.55 -13.36
N SER A 99 -5.45 1.62 -12.64
CA SER A 99 -5.34 1.49 -11.19
C SER A 99 -4.29 0.44 -10.79
N GLY A 100 -4.34 -0.06 -9.57
CA GLY A 100 -3.34 -0.97 -8.99
C GLY A 100 -2.97 -2.16 -9.87
N THR A 101 -3.95 -2.83 -10.48
CA THR A 101 -3.72 -4.02 -11.33
C THR A 101 -2.84 -3.70 -12.53
N ILE A 102 -3.19 -2.66 -13.30
CA ILE A 102 -2.41 -2.24 -14.49
C ILE A 102 -1.05 -1.70 -14.06
N ASN A 103 -1.02 -0.91 -12.96
CA ASN A 103 0.24 -0.39 -12.42
C ASN A 103 1.20 -1.52 -12.04
N ASP A 104 0.79 -2.47 -11.21
CA ASP A 104 1.67 -3.53 -10.70
C ASP A 104 2.10 -4.50 -11.79
N THR A 105 1.20 -4.85 -12.73
CA THR A 105 1.54 -5.66 -13.90
C THR A 105 2.60 -4.97 -14.76
N THR A 106 2.40 -3.68 -15.07
CA THR A 106 3.33 -2.90 -15.91
C THR A 106 4.67 -2.66 -15.19
N LYS A 107 4.61 -2.37 -13.89
CA LYS A 107 5.78 -2.18 -13.02
C LYS A 107 6.71 -3.39 -13.06
N LEU A 108 6.16 -4.59 -12.81
CA LEU A 108 6.94 -5.83 -12.79
C LEU A 108 7.52 -6.15 -14.16
N CYS A 109 6.70 -6.06 -15.23
CA CYS A 109 7.18 -6.33 -16.60
C CYS A 109 8.25 -5.32 -17.05
N SER A 110 8.11 -4.04 -16.70
CA SER A 110 9.15 -3.04 -16.97
C SER A 110 10.46 -3.37 -16.27
N ALA A 111 10.38 -3.85 -15.00
CA ALA A 111 11.55 -4.29 -14.25
C ALA A 111 12.23 -5.52 -14.87
N HIS A 112 11.47 -6.50 -15.36
CA HIS A 112 12.00 -7.66 -16.09
C HIS A 112 12.79 -7.23 -17.34
N GLN A 113 12.35 -6.18 -18.02
CA GLN A 113 13.03 -5.60 -19.17
C GLN A 113 14.14 -4.60 -18.78
N GLN A 114 14.41 -4.41 -17.47
CA GLN A 114 15.39 -3.44 -16.94
C GLN A 114 15.13 -2.01 -17.46
N ARG A 115 13.88 -1.61 -17.54
CA ARG A 115 13.44 -0.31 -18.03
C ARG A 115 12.63 0.45 -16.99
N PRO A 116 12.77 1.77 -16.91
CA PRO A 116 11.84 2.60 -16.16
C PRO A 116 10.46 2.59 -16.83
N TYR A 117 9.45 3.02 -16.07
CA TYR A 117 8.10 3.19 -16.59
C TYR A 117 7.44 4.43 -16.00
N MET A 118 6.34 4.83 -16.60
CA MET A 118 5.48 5.93 -16.15
C MET A 118 4.10 5.37 -15.77
N VAL A 119 3.42 5.99 -14.82
CA VAL A 119 2.03 5.68 -14.51
C VAL A 119 1.13 6.90 -14.67
N VAL A 120 -0.03 6.70 -15.27
CA VAL A 120 -1.19 7.60 -15.27
C VAL A 120 -2.26 6.95 -14.42
N ALA A 121 -2.43 7.44 -13.20
CA ALA A 121 -3.36 6.86 -12.23
C ALA A 121 -4.81 7.24 -12.58
N THR A 122 -5.70 6.25 -12.62
CA THR A 122 -7.12 6.47 -12.95
C THR A 122 -8.06 6.35 -11.75
N ALA A 123 -7.55 6.04 -10.57
CA ALA A 123 -8.31 5.95 -9.32
C ALA A 123 -7.40 6.21 -8.12
N ALA A 124 -7.95 6.69 -7.01
CA ALA A 124 -7.28 6.74 -5.71
C ALA A 124 -7.70 5.52 -4.87
N SER A 125 -7.21 4.34 -5.23
CA SER A 125 -7.71 3.06 -4.70
C SER A 125 -6.75 2.29 -3.78
N MET A 126 -5.48 2.69 -3.71
CA MET A 126 -4.44 2.05 -2.89
C MET A 126 -3.16 2.89 -2.88
N ASP A 127 -2.22 2.60 -1.98
CA ASP A 127 -0.96 3.34 -1.79
C ASP A 127 0.21 2.87 -2.68
N GLY A 128 0.05 1.76 -3.40
CA GLY A 128 1.12 1.11 -4.16
C GLY A 128 1.55 1.80 -5.46
N TYR A 129 0.95 2.94 -5.86
CA TYR A 129 1.29 3.61 -7.12
C TYR A 129 2.79 3.93 -7.22
N VAL A 130 3.34 4.53 -6.18
CA VAL A 130 4.74 4.94 -6.13
C VAL A 130 5.58 4.11 -5.15
N ALA A 131 5.07 3.00 -4.67
CA ALA A 131 5.84 2.05 -3.88
C ALA A 131 6.71 1.16 -4.77
N SER A 132 7.86 0.74 -4.24
CA SER A 132 8.65 -0.36 -4.79
C SER A 132 7.94 -1.68 -4.55
N GLY A 133 8.13 -2.64 -5.46
CA GLY A 133 7.47 -3.94 -5.42
C GLY A 133 6.09 -3.93 -6.11
N ALA A 134 5.71 -5.09 -6.63
CA ALA A 134 4.43 -5.34 -7.27
C ALA A 134 3.74 -6.54 -6.62
N SER A 135 2.46 -6.38 -6.28
CA SER A 135 1.67 -7.42 -5.62
C SER A 135 0.94 -8.25 -6.66
N ILE A 136 1.47 -9.44 -6.97
CA ILE A 136 1.01 -10.32 -8.05
C ILE A 136 0.61 -11.69 -7.48
N THR A 137 -0.52 -12.22 -7.92
CA THR A 137 -0.93 -13.60 -7.63
C THR A 137 -0.23 -14.56 -8.58
N LYS A 138 0.57 -15.46 -8.01
CA LYS A 138 1.27 -16.54 -8.73
C LYS A 138 0.98 -17.87 -8.04
N ASP A 139 0.57 -18.87 -8.82
CA ASP A 139 0.24 -20.20 -8.33
C ASP A 139 -0.78 -20.17 -7.16
N GLY A 140 -1.81 -19.31 -7.31
CA GLY A 140 -2.87 -19.11 -6.31
C GLY A 140 -2.44 -18.29 -5.08
N LYS A 141 -1.19 -17.85 -4.98
CA LYS A 141 -0.67 -17.09 -3.83
C LYS A 141 -0.33 -15.65 -4.20
N LYS A 142 -0.85 -14.69 -3.44
CA LYS A 142 -0.48 -13.28 -3.58
C LYS A 142 0.90 -13.06 -2.97
N GLN A 143 1.82 -12.51 -3.79
CA GLN A 143 3.23 -12.31 -3.43
C GLN A 143 3.68 -10.93 -3.89
N THR A 144 4.60 -10.32 -3.15
CA THR A 144 5.24 -9.07 -3.56
C THR A 144 6.55 -9.38 -4.26
N PHE A 145 6.62 -9.04 -5.55
CA PHE A 145 7.82 -9.19 -6.36
C PHE A 145 8.63 -7.90 -6.31
N ALA A 146 9.92 -8.01 -6.04
CA ALA A 146 10.82 -6.86 -5.98
C ALA A 146 10.97 -6.20 -7.35
N CYS A 147 10.62 -4.93 -7.44
CA CYS A 147 10.78 -4.11 -8.63
C CYS A 147 10.77 -2.62 -8.26
N PRO A 148 11.41 -1.74 -9.08
CA PRO A 148 11.43 -0.31 -8.82
C PRO A 148 10.04 0.35 -8.93
N ALA A 149 9.85 1.44 -8.21
CA ALA A 149 8.71 2.34 -8.38
C ALA A 149 8.73 3.02 -9.77
N PRO A 150 7.62 3.68 -10.20
CA PRO A 150 7.61 4.42 -11.46
C PRO A 150 8.59 5.60 -11.41
N GLN A 151 9.23 5.92 -12.55
CA GLN A 151 10.08 7.11 -12.66
C GLN A 151 9.24 8.39 -12.75
N ALA A 152 8.04 8.31 -13.34
CA ALA A 152 7.13 9.44 -13.45
C ALA A 152 5.67 9.04 -13.17
N VAL A 153 4.92 9.97 -12.62
CA VAL A 153 3.51 9.80 -12.23
C VAL A 153 2.70 11.00 -12.69
N VAL A 154 1.54 10.73 -13.28
CA VAL A 154 0.49 11.73 -13.52
C VAL A 154 -0.81 11.21 -12.90
N ALA A 155 -1.40 11.99 -12.02
CA ALA A 155 -2.63 11.68 -11.31
C ALA A 155 -3.60 12.85 -11.45
N ASP A 156 -4.49 12.74 -12.44
CA ASP A 156 -5.49 13.76 -12.72
C ASP A 156 -6.72 13.55 -11.86
N VAL A 157 -7.01 14.51 -11.00
CA VAL A 157 -8.13 14.45 -10.05
C VAL A 157 -9.47 14.37 -10.77
N ASP A 158 -9.61 14.99 -11.95
CA ASP A 158 -10.86 14.94 -12.74
C ASP A 158 -11.11 13.52 -13.27
N ILE A 159 -10.05 12.77 -13.58
CA ILE A 159 -10.14 11.36 -13.96
C ILE A 159 -10.43 10.49 -12.74
N ILE A 160 -9.70 10.71 -11.64
CA ILE A 160 -9.87 9.97 -10.38
C ILE A 160 -11.30 10.13 -9.85
N ALA A 161 -11.90 11.31 -9.97
CA ALA A 161 -13.29 11.58 -9.57
C ALA A 161 -14.32 10.75 -10.36
N GLY A 162 -13.98 10.30 -11.56
CA GLY A 162 -14.81 9.41 -12.37
C GLY A 162 -14.71 7.92 -11.99
N ALA A 163 -13.84 7.55 -11.08
CA ALA A 163 -13.69 6.16 -10.65
C ALA A 163 -14.90 5.69 -9.82
N PRO A 164 -15.22 4.37 -9.85
CA PRO A 164 -16.26 3.81 -8.99
C PRO A 164 -16.06 4.15 -7.51
N GLU A 165 -17.15 4.53 -6.80
CA GLU A 165 -17.11 4.88 -5.38
C GLU A 165 -16.40 3.84 -4.52
N ALA A 166 -16.56 2.55 -4.83
CA ALA A 166 -15.88 1.46 -4.12
C ALA A 166 -14.35 1.54 -4.22
N MET A 167 -13.80 2.10 -5.29
CA MET A 167 -12.35 2.29 -5.43
C MET A 167 -11.86 3.45 -4.54
N THR A 168 -12.60 4.53 -4.48
CA THR A 168 -12.32 5.64 -3.56
C THR A 168 -12.42 5.20 -2.10
N ALA A 169 -13.46 4.43 -1.74
CA ALA A 169 -13.63 3.86 -0.41
C ALA A 169 -12.47 2.90 -0.05
N SER A 170 -12.03 2.07 -1.02
CA SER A 170 -10.86 1.21 -0.85
C SER A 170 -9.60 2.03 -0.53
N GLY A 171 -9.34 3.10 -1.30
CA GLY A 171 -8.19 3.97 -1.06
C GLY A 171 -8.29 4.72 0.25
N TYR A 172 -9.48 5.17 0.62
CA TYR A 172 -9.68 5.82 1.92
C TYR A 172 -9.36 4.88 3.08
N GLY A 173 -9.83 3.62 3.02
CA GLY A 173 -9.51 2.61 4.02
C GLY A 173 -8.01 2.27 4.07
N ASP A 174 -7.35 2.23 2.93
CA ASP A 174 -5.90 2.01 2.85
C ASP A 174 -5.11 3.21 3.42
N LEU A 175 -5.55 4.45 3.16
CA LEU A 175 -4.95 5.63 3.79
C LEU A 175 -5.21 5.65 5.30
N PHE A 176 -6.42 5.31 5.75
CA PHE A 176 -6.77 5.28 7.17
C PHE A 176 -5.91 4.28 7.96
N ALA A 177 -5.52 3.17 7.34
CA ALA A 177 -4.62 2.17 7.92
C ALA A 177 -3.28 2.73 8.38
N LYS A 178 -2.82 3.86 7.85
CA LYS A 178 -1.58 4.53 8.28
C LYS A 178 -1.68 5.07 9.71
N VAL A 179 -2.92 5.23 10.24
CA VAL A 179 -3.15 5.62 11.64
C VAL A 179 -2.69 4.53 12.61
N PRO A 180 -3.23 3.28 12.59
CA PRO A 180 -2.71 2.21 13.46
C PRO A 180 -1.30 1.76 13.07
N ALA A 181 -0.88 1.82 11.80
CA ALA A 181 0.50 1.52 11.41
C ALA A 181 1.50 2.48 12.09
N GLY A 182 1.18 3.78 12.16
CA GLY A 182 1.97 4.75 12.92
C GLY A 182 1.99 4.44 14.41
N ALA A 183 0.87 4.01 14.98
CA ALA A 183 0.81 3.57 16.39
C ALA A 183 1.70 2.35 16.65
N ASP A 184 1.72 1.36 15.74
CA ASP A 184 2.62 0.21 15.82
C ASP A 184 4.09 0.64 15.81
N TRP A 185 4.45 1.63 14.99
CA TRP A 185 5.82 2.14 14.95
C TRP A 185 6.16 2.93 16.22
N ILE A 186 5.22 3.69 16.80
CA ILE A 186 5.40 4.34 18.11
C ILE A 186 5.67 3.30 19.20
N VAL A 187 4.93 2.19 19.23
CA VAL A 187 5.17 1.10 20.19
C VAL A 187 6.57 0.51 20.00
N ALA A 188 6.94 0.19 18.75
CA ALA A 188 8.25 -0.37 18.44
C ALA A 188 9.41 0.57 18.82
N ASP A 189 9.23 1.88 18.63
CA ASP A 189 10.19 2.92 19.02
C ASP A 189 10.35 3.03 20.54
N VAL A 190 9.23 3.09 21.26
CA VAL A 190 9.24 3.15 22.74
C VAL A 190 9.88 1.90 23.35
N LEU A 191 9.63 0.73 22.77
CA LEU A 191 10.23 -0.54 23.21
C LEU A 191 11.70 -0.70 22.80
N GLY A 192 12.21 0.19 21.93
CA GLY A 192 13.59 0.11 21.41
C GLY A 192 13.78 -1.02 20.39
N VAL A 193 12.70 -1.52 19.80
CA VAL A 193 12.73 -2.58 18.78
C VAL A 193 13.08 -2.00 17.41
N GLU A 194 12.40 -0.90 17.03
CA GLU A 194 12.62 -0.22 15.75
C GLU A 194 12.40 1.29 15.93
N PRO A 195 13.49 2.09 16.05
CA PRO A 195 13.38 3.53 16.19
C PRO A 195 12.66 4.18 15.02
N ILE A 196 11.85 5.19 15.30
CA ILE A 196 11.23 6.02 14.26
C ILE A 196 12.30 6.78 13.50
N ASP A 197 12.32 6.61 12.17
CA ASP A 197 13.07 7.47 11.27
C ASP A 197 12.23 8.71 10.96
N PRO A 198 12.69 9.92 11.29
CA PRO A 198 11.88 11.14 11.13
C PRO A 198 11.46 11.39 9.68
N THR A 199 12.32 11.07 8.70
CA THR A 199 12.03 11.38 7.30
C THR A 199 10.82 10.62 6.76
N PRO A 200 10.77 9.27 6.75
CA PRO A 200 9.58 8.55 6.31
C PRO A 200 8.38 8.76 7.23
N TRP A 201 8.59 8.99 8.52
CA TRP A 201 7.53 9.34 9.45
C TRP A 201 6.82 10.63 9.04
N ASP A 202 7.55 11.72 8.85
CA ASP A 202 7.00 13.02 8.50
C ASP A 202 6.32 13.00 7.13
N ILE A 203 6.84 12.21 6.18
CA ILE A 203 6.22 12.04 4.85
C ILE A 203 4.82 11.46 4.99
N VAL A 204 4.60 10.42 5.81
CA VAL A 204 3.29 9.76 5.94
C VAL A 204 2.40 10.47 6.94
N GLN A 205 2.92 10.77 8.13
CA GLN A 205 2.09 11.20 9.25
C GLN A 205 1.84 12.71 9.28
N GLY A 206 2.68 13.50 8.59
CA GLY A 206 2.66 14.96 8.67
C GLY A 206 1.37 15.64 8.18
N GLY A 207 0.56 14.97 7.35
CA GLY A 207 -0.73 15.48 6.85
C GLY A 207 -1.85 14.45 6.88
N LEU A 208 -1.62 13.31 7.53
CA LEU A 208 -2.53 12.16 7.47
C LEU A 208 -3.92 12.48 8.01
N HIS A 209 -4.03 13.10 9.18
CA HIS A 209 -5.31 13.41 9.79
C HIS A 209 -6.10 14.46 8.99
N ASP A 210 -5.40 15.42 8.36
CA ASP A 210 -6.05 16.40 7.49
C ASP A 210 -6.59 15.73 6.23
N ALA A 211 -5.85 14.81 5.62
CA ALA A 211 -6.29 14.04 4.45
C ALA A 211 -7.48 13.12 4.74
N LEU A 212 -7.64 12.69 6.00
CA LEU A 212 -8.75 11.85 6.48
C LEU A 212 -9.93 12.65 7.06
N SER A 213 -9.87 13.97 7.05
CA SER A 213 -10.82 14.81 7.81
C SER A 213 -12.24 14.87 7.23
N ASP A 214 -12.42 14.59 5.93
CA ASP A 214 -13.73 14.69 5.27
C ASP A 214 -14.04 13.47 4.37
N PRO A 215 -14.39 12.32 4.96
CA PRO A 215 -14.79 11.13 4.20
C PRO A 215 -16.05 11.36 3.35
N ALA A 216 -16.96 12.22 3.80
CA ALA A 216 -18.20 12.51 3.08
C ALA A 216 -17.93 13.32 1.80
N ALA A 217 -16.95 14.22 1.80
CA ALA A 217 -16.52 14.93 0.60
C ALA A 217 -15.80 13.98 -0.38
N CYS A 218 -14.92 13.09 0.10
CA CYS A 218 -14.31 12.04 -0.73
C CYS A 218 -15.38 11.19 -1.43
N ARG A 219 -16.38 10.73 -0.68
CA ARG A 219 -17.48 9.92 -1.21
C ARG A 219 -18.31 10.66 -2.28
N LYS A 220 -18.47 11.98 -2.15
CA LYS A 220 -19.18 12.81 -3.13
C LYS A 220 -18.35 13.19 -4.35
N GLY A 221 -17.09 12.80 -4.39
CA GLY A 221 -16.19 13.15 -5.49
C GLY A 221 -15.69 14.59 -5.43
N ASP A 222 -15.64 15.23 -4.25
CA ASP A 222 -15.09 16.58 -4.12
C ASP A 222 -13.62 16.60 -4.55
N PRO A 223 -13.24 17.47 -5.50
CA PRO A 223 -11.88 17.44 -6.06
C PRO A 223 -10.77 17.70 -5.03
N LYS A 224 -11.01 18.52 -4.02
CA LYS A 224 -10.01 18.82 -2.98
C LYS A 224 -9.82 17.63 -2.05
N ALA A 225 -10.92 17.00 -1.65
CA ALA A 225 -10.87 15.79 -0.81
C ALA A 225 -10.22 14.61 -1.56
N LEU A 226 -10.56 14.44 -2.85
CA LEU A 226 -9.92 13.40 -3.68
C LEU A 226 -8.44 13.68 -3.95
N GLN A 227 -8.06 14.95 -4.12
CA GLN A 227 -6.65 15.32 -4.24
C GLN A 227 -5.88 14.99 -2.95
N ALA A 228 -6.43 15.33 -1.79
CA ALA A 228 -5.82 15.02 -0.50
C ALA A 228 -5.70 13.51 -0.28
N LEU A 229 -6.73 12.73 -0.65
CA LEU A 229 -6.69 11.28 -0.61
C LEU A 229 -5.59 10.72 -1.52
N ALA A 230 -5.55 11.13 -2.79
CA ALA A 230 -4.56 10.67 -3.76
C ALA A 230 -3.14 11.04 -3.32
N GLU A 231 -2.94 12.25 -2.80
CA GLU A 231 -1.67 12.70 -2.24
C GLU A 231 -1.24 11.84 -1.05
N GLY A 232 -2.13 11.64 -0.07
CA GLY A 232 -1.86 10.82 1.11
C GLY A 232 -1.47 9.38 0.75
N LEU A 233 -2.15 8.75 -0.21
CA LEU A 233 -1.81 7.42 -0.72
C LEU A 233 -0.41 7.40 -1.36
N MET A 234 -0.07 8.41 -2.16
CA MET A 234 1.26 8.50 -2.77
C MET A 234 2.35 8.77 -1.74
N LEU A 235 2.07 9.53 -0.68
CA LEU A 235 3.01 9.77 0.41
C LEU A 235 3.42 8.47 1.11
N GLY A 236 2.51 7.51 1.27
CA GLY A 236 2.82 6.15 1.74
C GLY A 236 3.89 5.48 0.88
N GLY A 237 3.73 5.49 -0.43
CA GLY A 237 4.71 4.94 -1.38
C GLY A 237 6.05 5.68 -1.38
N PHE A 238 6.05 7.02 -1.28
CA PHE A 238 7.29 7.79 -1.17
C PHE A 238 8.03 7.51 0.14
N ALA A 239 7.32 7.35 1.25
CA ALA A 239 7.93 6.97 2.50
C ALA A 239 8.60 5.59 2.45
N MET A 240 7.98 4.63 1.75
CA MET A 240 8.60 3.32 1.49
C MET A 240 9.84 3.44 0.59
N GLN A 241 9.88 4.36 -0.38
CA GLN A 241 11.10 4.63 -1.14
C GLN A 241 12.20 5.26 -0.27
N ALA A 242 11.84 6.15 0.67
CA ALA A 242 12.78 6.75 1.62
C ALA A 242 13.25 5.76 2.70
N TYR A 243 12.52 4.67 2.92
CA TYR A 243 12.80 3.65 3.92
C TYR A 243 12.82 2.23 3.32
N PRO A 244 13.81 1.90 2.47
CA PRO A 244 13.80 0.65 1.70
C PRO A 244 14.02 -0.63 2.53
N ARG A 245 14.18 -0.50 3.85
CA ARG A 245 14.42 -1.63 4.77
C ARG A 245 13.17 -2.44 5.04
N SER A 246 12.02 -1.79 5.08
CA SER A 246 10.73 -2.43 5.37
C SER A 246 9.56 -1.54 4.93
N SER A 247 8.34 -2.09 4.94
CA SER A 247 7.10 -1.36 4.71
C SER A 247 6.58 -0.63 5.96
N ARG A 248 7.34 -0.57 7.04
CA ARG A 248 6.94 0.03 8.34
C ARG A 248 6.28 1.41 8.22
N PRO A 249 6.75 2.33 7.35
CA PRO A 249 6.09 3.64 7.22
C PRO A 249 4.64 3.57 6.75
N ALA A 250 4.25 2.51 6.04
CA ALA A 250 2.96 2.41 5.37
C ALA A 250 2.09 1.23 5.85
N SER A 251 2.66 0.28 6.62
CA SER A 251 1.95 -0.94 7.03
C SER A 251 2.36 -1.43 8.42
N GLY A 252 1.38 -1.87 9.19
CA GLY A 252 1.51 -2.47 10.51
C GLY A 252 0.71 -3.76 10.65
N ALA A 253 0.14 -4.00 11.84
CA ALA A 253 -0.65 -5.20 12.14
C ALA A 253 -1.90 -5.32 11.26
N GLU A 254 -2.52 -4.21 10.87
CA GLU A 254 -3.70 -4.17 10.00
C GLU A 254 -3.44 -4.79 8.62
N HIS A 255 -2.26 -4.58 8.05
CA HIS A 255 -1.86 -5.22 6.80
C HIS A 255 -1.60 -6.72 6.98
N GLN A 256 -1.10 -7.18 8.13
CA GLN A 256 -0.95 -8.61 8.40
C GLN A 256 -2.31 -9.32 8.38
N ILE A 257 -3.36 -8.69 8.93
CA ILE A 257 -4.73 -9.21 8.87
C ILE A 257 -5.21 -9.28 7.40
N SER A 258 -4.95 -8.26 6.59
CA SER A 258 -5.23 -8.29 5.14
C SER A 258 -4.51 -9.44 4.44
N HIS A 259 -3.24 -9.68 4.76
CA HIS A 259 -2.48 -10.81 4.20
C HIS A 259 -3.10 -12.15 4.58
N MET A 260 -3.56 -12.32 5.83
CA MET A 260 -4.27 -13.53 6.27
C MET A 260 -5.57 -13.74 5.51
N LEU A 261 -6.39 -12.69 5.33
CA LEU A 261 -7.63 -12.77 4.56
C LEU A 261 -7.38 -13.16 3.09
N ASN A 262 -6.29 -12.66 2.49
CA ASN A 262 -5.89 -13.07 1.15
C ASN A 262 -5.46 -14.55 1.07
N MET A 263 -4.65 -15.01 2.04
CA MET A 263 -4.17 -16.41 2.08
C MET A 263 -5.29 -17.40 2.40
N ASP A 264 -6.30 -16.97 3.15
CA ASP A 264 -7.49 -17.77 3.47
C ASP A 264 -8.54 -17.73 2.34
N HIS A 265 -8.24 -17.07 1.22
CA HIS A 265 -9.15 -16.89 0.09
C HIS A 265 -10.52 -16.36 0.49
N PHE A 266 -10.55 -15.44 1.47
CA PHE A 266 -11.77 -14.84 1.98
C PHE A 266 -12.57 -14.19 0.86
N VAL A 267 -13.88 -14.51 0.79
CA VAL A 267 -14.84 -13.92 -0.14
C VAL A 267 -16.02 -13.31 0.62
N MET A 268 -16.52 -12.21 0.09
CA MET A 268 -17.71 -11.54 0.60
C MET A 268 -18.98 -12.36 0.26
N ALA A 269 -20.12 -11.95 0.80
CA ALA A 269 -21.41 -12.60 0.55
C ALA A 269 -21.82 -12.66 -0.93
N ASN A 270 -21.27 -11.75 -1.77
CA ASN A 270 -21.47 -11.76 -3.23
C ASN A 270 -20.53 -12.72 -3.98
N GLY A 271 -19.66 -13.46 -3.28
CA GLY A 271 -18.70 -14.41 -3.85
C GLY A 271 -17.42 -13.77 -4.38
N GLN A 272 -17.25 -12.44 -4.26
CA GLN A 272 -16.05 -11.73 -4.71
C GLN A 272 -15.05 -11.53 -3.57
N ALA A 273 -13.77 -11.58 -3.88
CA ALA A 273 -12.74 -11.17 -2.93
C ALA A 273 -12.85 -9.66 -2.68
N PRO A 274 -12.76 -9.20 -1.40
CA PRO A 274 -12.75 -7.79 -1.10
C PRO A 274 -11.48 -7.12 -1.68
N SER A 275 -11.59 -5.82 -2.01
CA SER A 275 -10.42 -5.03 -2.42
C SER A 275 -9.37 -4.97 -1.31
N HIS A 276 -8.13 -4.62 -1.66
CA HIS A 276 -7.05 -4.47 -0.68
C HIS A 276 -7.42 -3.53 0.45
N GLY A 277 -7.89 -2.32 0.14
CA GLY A 277 -8.26 -1.35 1.16
C GLY A 277 -9.41 -1.80 2.07
N PHE A 278 -10.39 -2.56 1.56
CA PHE A 278 -11.43 -3.14 2.43
C PHE A 278 -10.88 -4.19 3.38
N GLN A 279 -9.95 -5.04 2.92
CA GLN A 279 -9.29 -6.01 3.80
C GLN A 279 -8.46 -5.30 4.87
N VAL A 280 -7.71 -4.28 4.49
CA VAL A 280 -6.90 -3.46 5.40
C VAL A 280 -7.80 -2.69 6.37
N SER A 281 -8.99 -2.23 5.95
CA SER A 281 -9.98 -1.58 6.84
C SER A 281 -10.46 -2.51 7.95
N ILE A 282 -10.67 -3.81 7.67
CA ILE A 282 -11.00 -4.79 8.71
C ILE A 282 -9.85 -4.86 9.73
N GLY A 283 -8.62 -4.98 9.25
CA GLY A 283 -7.43 -4.98 10.09
C GLY A 283 -7.27 -3.69 10.90
N THR A 284 -7.59 -2.55 10.31
CA THR A 284 -7.59 -1.23 10.95
C THR A 284 -8.53 -1.19 12.14
N ILE A 285 -9.79 -1.62 11.97
CA ILE A 285 -10.79 -1.67 13.06
C ILE A 285 -10.30 -2.57 14.20
N VAL A 286 -9.77 -3.75 13.87
CA VAL A 286 -9.21 -4.67 14.87
C VAL A 286 -8.04 -4.04 15.62
N SER A 287 -7.10 -3.42 14.91
CA SER A 287 -5.93 -2.76 15.51
C SER A 287 -6.34 -1.60 16.43
N LEU A 288 -7.28 -0.75 15.99
CA LEU A 288 -7.80 0.35 16.80
C LEU A 288 -8.48 -0.15 18.08
N PHE A 289 -9.27 -1.23 17.99
CA PHE A 289 -9.87 -1.85 19.17
C PHE A 289 -8.81 -2.29 20.20
N PHE A 290 -7.74 -2.93 19.74
CA PHE A 290 -6.63 -3.30 20.63
C PHE A 290 -5.95 -2.08 21.24
N TYR A 291 -5.75 -1.01 20.48
CA TYR A 291 -5.19 0.25 20.99
C TYR A 291 -6.09 0.94 22.01
N GLU A 292 -7.41 0.91 21.84
CA GLU A 292 -8.35 1.44 22.84
C GLU A 292 -8.22 0.67 24.18
N GLN A 293 -8.06 -0.66 24.12
CA GLN A 293 -7.82 -1.47 25.34
C GLN A 293 -6.44 -1.15 25.96
N LEU A 294 -5.40 -1.00 25.12
CA LEU A 294 -4.06 -0.65 25.59
C LEU A 294 -4.05 0.71 26.30
N LEU A 295 -4.73 1.71 25.76
CA LEU A 295 -4.83 3.04 26.37
C LEU A 295 -5.54 3.03 27.74
N GLN A 296 -6.46 2.09 27.97
CA GLN A 296 -7.17 1.91 29.23
C GLN A 296 -6.36 1.08 30.26
N THR A 297 -5.39 0.28 29.81
CA THR A 297 -4.58 -0.59 30.69
C THR A 297 -3.65 0.23 31.57
N ASP A 298 -3.65 0.00 32.87
CA ASP A 298 -2.64 0.51 33.80
C ASP A 298 -1.45 -0.46 33.85
N PHE A 299 -0.38 -0.11 33.14
CA PHE A 299 0.83 -0.96 33.11
C PHE A 299 1.54 -1.04 34.47
N SER A 300 1.32 -0.11 35.37
CA SER A 300 1.90 -0.15 36.72
C SER A 300 1.28 -1.25 37.60
N ALA A 301 0.05 -1.65 37.30
CA ALA A 301 -0.69 -2.69 38.00
C ALA A 301 -0.44 -4.11 37.46
N LEU A 302 0.37 -4.26 36.37
CA LEU A 302 0.62 -5.57 35.77
C LEU A 302 1.55 -6.43 36.63
N ASP A 303 1.13 -7.66 36.89
CA ASP A 303 2.01 -8.71 37.43
C ASP A 303 2.85 -9.30 36.28
N ILE A 304 4.01 -8.67 36.02
CA ILE A 304 4.91 -9.03 34.92
C ILE A 304 5.40 -10.47 35.10
N ASP A 305 5.67 -10.93 36.31
CA ASP A 305 6.12 -12.30 36.59
C ASP A 305 5.04 -13.30 36.19
N ALA A 306 3.80 -13.06 36.55
CA ALA A 306 2.69 -13.92 36.18
C ALA A 306 2.43 -13.91 34.66
N LEU A 307 2.62 -12.79 33.98
CA LEU A 307 2.48 -12.69 32.50
C LEU A 307 3.57 -13.47 31.78
N VAL A 308 4.82 -13.30 32.17
CA VAL A 308 5.98 -13.99 31.59
C VAL A 308 5.91 -15.50 31.86
N ASN A 309 5.52 -15.91 33.05
CA ASN A 309 5.39 -17.34 33.39
C ASN A 309 4.27 -18.05 32.62
N ARG A 310 3.27 -17.32 32.12
CA ARG A 310 2.19 -17.86 31.28
C ARG A 310 2.48 -17.76 29.78
N TRP A 311 3.59 -17.10 29.40
CA TRP A 311 3.95 -16.95 27.99
C TRP A 311 4.29 -18.31 27.40
N PRO A 312 3.59 -18.74 26.35
CA PRO A 312 3.88 -20.04 25.74
C PRO A 312 5.28 -20.08 25.12
N SER A 313 5.93 -21.23 25.23
CA SER A 313 7.20 -21.46 24.53
C SER A 313 7.05 -21.35 23.01
N LEU A 314 8.15 -21.14 22.29
CA LEU A 314 8.16 -21.12 20.82
C LEU A 314 7.52 -22.37 20.23
N GLU A 315 7.84 -23.56 20.78
CA GLU A 315 7.27 -24.83 20.27
C GLU A 315 5.77 -24.95 20.51
N GLU A 316 5.27 -24.47 21.65
CA GLU A 316 3.83 -24.41 21.91
C GLU A 316 3.11 -23.45 20.96
N GLN A 317 3.68 -22.26 20.70
CA GLN A 317 3.10 -21.29 19.76
C GLN A 317 3.13 -21.81 18.33
N LYS A 318 4.22 -22.44 17.88
CA LYS A 318 4.32 -23.08 16.56
C LYS A 318 3.28 -24.20 16.42
N LYS A 319 3.13 -25.05 17.43
CA LYS A 319 2.13 -26.12 17.44
C LYS A 319 0.70 -25.57 17.37
N ALA A 320 0.40 -24.53 18.15
CA ALA A 320 -0.90 -23.86 18.12
C ALA A 320 -1.19 -23.23 16.75
N SER A 321 -0.18 -22.61 16.13
CA SER A 321 -0.29 -22.04 14.78
C SER A 321 -0.55 -23.12 13.72
N LEU A 322 0.20 -24.23 13.74
CA LEU A 322 0.00 -25.36 12.84
C LEU A 322 -1.41 -25.96 12.97
N GLU A 323 -1.94 -26.07 14.18
CA GLU A 323 -3.29 -26.56 14.42
C GLU A 323 -4.36 -25.55 13.97
N MET A 324 -4.15 -24.27 14.24
CA MET A 324 -5.08 -23.20 13.85
C MET A 324 -5.23 -23.12 12.33
N PHE A 325 -4.14 -23.24 11.59
CA PHE A 325 -4.09 -23.09 10.14
C PHE A 325 -4.00 -24.44 9.39
N ARG A 326 -4.30 -25.58 10.05
CA ARG A 326 -4.15 -26.93 9.47
C ARG A 326 -4.93 -27.13 8.18
N ASP A 327 -6.10 -26.52 8.07
CA ASP A 327 -7.01 -26.64 6.92
C ASP A 327 -6.80 -25.54 5.87
N SER A 328 -5.80 -24.63 6.07
CA SER A 328 -5.42 -23.59 5.13
C SER A 328 -4.25 -24.04 4.23
N ASP A 329 -3.96 -23.24 3.21
CA ASP A 329 -2.83 -23.47 2.30
C ASP A 329 -1.45 -23.04 2.87
N PHE A 330 -1.41 -22.49 4.11
CA PHE A 330 -0.21 -21.85 4.64
C PHE A 330 0.20 -22.23 6.08
N PRO A 331 -0.08 -23.43 6.61
CA PRO A 331 0.23 -23.76 8.01
C PRO A 331 1.73 -23.65 8.32
N THR A 332 2.59 -24.12 7.40
CA THR A 332 4.05 -24.04 7.56
C THR A 332 4.56 -22.61 7.51
N PHE A 333 3.99 -21.77 6.63
CA PHE A 333 4.33 -20.35 6.56
C PHE A 333 3.96 -19.64 7.86
N ALA A 334 2.75 -19.86 8.40
CA ALA A 334 2.31 -19.28 9.66
C ALA A 334 3.23 -19.69 10.83
N ALA A 335 3.64 -20.95 10.90
CA ALA A 335 4.59 -21.41 11.93
C ALA A 335 5.97 -20.76 11.76
N GLY A 336 6.43 -20.52 10.54
CA GLY A 336 7.68 -19.78 10.25
C GLY A 336 7.62 -18.32 10.69
N GLU A 337 6.48 -17.65 10.49
CA GLU A 337 6.27 -16.27 10.97
C GLU A 337 6.28 -16.19 12.51
N ILE A 338 5.71 -17.19 13.20
CA ILE A 338 5.81 -17.29 14.66
C ILE A 338 7.27 -17.40 15.08
N GLU A 339 8.06 -18.27 14.44
CA GLU A 339 9.49 -18.44 14.77
C GLU A 339 10.28 -17.15 14.56
N ALA A 340 10.03 -16.44 13.46
CA ALA A 340 10.72 -15.19 13.12
C ALA A 340 10.38 -14.02 14.06
N LYS A 341 9.18 -14.03 14.67
CA LYS A 341 8.65 -12.92 15.50
C LYS A 341 8.51 -13.28 16.98
N TYR A 342 8.95 -14.48 17.38
CA TYR A 342 8.84 -14.91 18.78
C TYR A 342 9.68 -14.02 19.71
N SER A 343 9.04 -13.52 20.76
CA SER A 343 9.75 -12.88 21.86
C SER A 343 10.04 -13.89 22.96
N SER A 344 11.30 -14.00 23.35
CA SER A 344 11.70 -14.82 24.51
C SER A 344 11.07 -14.28 25.79
N PRO A 345 10.94 -15.10 26.85
CA PRO A 345 10.46 -14.63 28.14
C PRO A 345 11.24 -13.43 28.70
N GLU A 346 12.55 -13.36 28.44
CA GLU A 346 13.41 -12.25 28.87
C GLU A 346 13.13 -10.98 28.08
N GLU A 347 12.96 -11.08 26.76
CA GLU A 347 12.58 -9.95 25.91
C GLU A 347 11.19 -9.45 26.25
N LEU A 348 10.23 -10.37 26.46
CA LEU A 348 8.86 -10.01 26.85
C LEU A 348 8.85 -9.26 28.20
N ARG A 349 9.62 -9.76 29.18
CA ARG A 349 9.80 -9.07 30.47
C ARG A 349 10.29 -7.65 30.28
N ARG A 350 11.38 -7.49 29.50
CA ARG A 350 11.96 -6.19 29.21
C ARG A 350 10.93 -5.26 28.55
N HIS A 351 10.16 -5.76 27.61
CA HIS A 351 9.11 -4.97 26.96
C HIS A 351 8.04 -4.50 27.94
N PHE A 352 7.54 -5.36 28.83
CA PHE A 352 6.57 -4.98 29.85
C PHE A 352 7.14 -3.97 30.85
N GLU A 353 8.39 -4.13 31.25
CA GLU A 353 9.08 -3.17 32.14
C GLU A 353 9.19 -1.79 31.45
N VAL A 354 9.61 -1.74 30.20
CA VAL A 354 9.65 -0.50 29.43
C VAL A 354 8.27 0.13 29.27
N MET A 355 7.24 -0.66 28.96
CA MET A 355 5.86 -0.17 28.86
C MET A 355 5.36 0.41 30.19
N ARG A 356 5.67 -0.24 31.31
CA ARG A 356 5.35 0.25 32.65
C ARG A 356 6.06 1.57 32.96
N ASP A 357 7.37 1.60 32.72
CA ASP A 357 8.23 2.73 33.11
C ASP A 357 8.01 3.96 32.21
N ARG A 358 7.59 3.74 30.94
CA ARG A 358 7.34 4.79 29.95
C ARG A 358 5.85 4.90 29.55
N GLN A 359 4.92 4.43 30.38
CA GLN A 359 3.50 4.38 30.02
C GLN A 359 2.90 5.75 29.67
N ASP A 360 3.30 6.81 30.39
CA ASP A 360 2.77 8.15 30.15
C ASP A 360 3.23 8.70 28.80
N GLU A 361 4.49 8.48 28.44
CA GLU A 361 5.04 8.83 27.14
C GLU A 361 4.33 8.05 26.04
N LEU A 362 4.25 6.72 26.17
CA LEU A 362 3.61 5.84 25.20
C LEU A 362 2.15 6.26 24.96
N LYS A 363 1.37 6.38 26.04
CA LYS A 363 -0.04 6.77 25.95
C LYS A 363 -0.24 8.18 25.39
N CYS A 364 0.64 9.13 25.74
CA CYS A 364 0.58 10.47 25.20
C CYS A 364 0.81 10.48 23.67
N ARG A 365 1.80 9.74 23.19
CA ARG A 365 2.10 9.61 21.74
C ARG A 365 0.97 8.90 21.00
N LEU A 366 0.47 7.78 21.54
CA LEU A 366 -0.63 7.03 20.95
C LEU A 366 -1.93 7.84 20.85
N ARG A 367 -2.29 8.63 21.89
CA ARG A 367 -3.49 9.50 21.84
C ARG A 367 -3.41 10.60 20.78
N LYS A 368 -2.22 11.03 20.41
CA LYS A 368 -2.04 12.00 19.31
C LYS A 368 -2.12 11.36 17.93
N GLN A 369 -1.74 10.07 17.85
CA GLN A 369 -1.68 9.31 16.61
C GLN A 369 -3.02 8.68 16.23
N LEU A 370 -3.72 8.14 17.22
CA LEU A 370 -4.89 7.30 16.99
C LEU A 370 -6.16 8.12 16.74
N LEU A 371 -7.00 7.58 15.87
CA LEU A 371 -8.42 7.85 15.76
C LEU A 371 -9.20 6.71 16.44
N THR A 372 -10.46 6.93 16.78
CA THR A 372 -11.28 5.92 17.47
C THR A 372 -11.86 4.91 16.48
N VAL A 373 -12.32 3.76 17.01
CA VAL A 373 -13.09 2.78 16.22
C VAL A 373 -14.33 3.43 15.61
N ASP A 374 -15.06 4.24 16.36
CA ASP A 374 -16.25 4.94 15.88
C ASP A 374 -15.97 5.93 14.73
N GLN A 375 -14.74 6.49 14.67
CA GLN A 375 -14.31 7.34 13.56
C GLN A 375 -13.87 6.53 12.33
N ALA A 376 -13.54 5.26 12.50
CA ALA A 376 -13.14 4.36 11.43
C ALA A 376 -14.32 3.69 10.73
N ILE A 377 -15.44 3.53 11.42
CA ILE A 377 -16.71 2.98 10.91
C ILE A 377 -17.54 4.08 10.24
#